data_a4794951fd35b81555734bb664011208
#
_entry.id   a4794951fd35b81555734bb664011208
#
_cell.length_a   1.000
_cell.length_b   1.000
_cell.length_c   1.000
_cell.angle_alpha   90.00
_cell.angle_beta   90.00
_cell.angle_gamma   90.00
#
_symmetry.space_group_name_H-M   'P 1'
#
loop_
_entity.id
_entity.type
_entity.pdbx_description
1 polymer ?
#
loop_
_entity_poly.entity_id
_entity_poly.type
_entity_poly.pdbx_seq_one_letter_code
_entity_poly.pdbx_strand_id
1 'polypeptide(L)'
;MLLSVTPETTLRCGALTATLAPAAGGRITRLSSAGASAGEVIDWLVPLGDDVRAAGFDSTQWPKAGCYPLVPFSNRIRDGRLAGPHGPTQLPLHPGEQHALHGVAQQRPWQLAQHDAGRATMSYVHVPGEHGWPWAFRAEQLVELDAAGISLSLRVTNEDKEPMPCGCGFHPYFPARFAHSLQFEAHAVWPAGSEFLASTPAPTAAPYDYASARALPDVECTRYYGAWNGQARLVTADGHAIELLADSALQHLVLHGPGPGAYFCLEPVSHVADAANLARTREDTGWRVLAPGEAMACSLRLNLISPSR
;
A
#
# COMPACT_ATOMS: atom_id res chain seq x y z
N MET A 1 -20.79 -7.62 3.38
CA MET A 1 -21.78 -6.58 3.72
C MET A 1 -21.41 -5.35 2.89
N LEU A 2 -22.25 -4.98 1.92
CA LEU A 2 -22.07 -3.77 1.13
C LEU A 2 -22.20 -2.56 2.06
N LEU A 3 -21.16 -1.74 2.15
CA LEU A 3 -21.27 -0.42 2.77
C LEU A 3 -22.04 0.47 1.80
N SER A 4 -23.23 0.95 2.21
CA SER A 4 -23.95 1.99 1.45
C SER A 4 -23.00 3.16 1.14
N VAL A 5 -23.25 3.89 0.06
CA VAL A 5 -22.44 5.02 -0.45
C VAL A 5 -21.56 5.63 0.65
N THR A 6 -20.28 5.34 0.59
CA THR A 6 -19.32 5.72 1.64
C THR A 6 -19.09 7.22 1.55
N PRO A 7 -19.35 8.00 2.62
CA PRO A 7 -19.07 9.43 2.61
C PRO A 7 -17.60 9.66 2.26
N GLU A 8 -17.36 10.43 1.19
CA GLU A 8 -16.02 10.83 0.79
C GLU A 8 -15.70 12.22 1.36
N THR A 9 -14.44 12.42 1.73
CA THR A 9 -13.90 13.71 2.17
C THR A 9 -12.86 14.16 1.16
N THR A 10 -12.91 15.42 0.75
CA THR A 10 -12.00 15.96 -0.26
C THR A 10 -11.03 16.97 0.37
N LEU A 11 -9.74 16.73 0.20
CA LEU A 11 -8.66 17.66 0.51
C LEU A 11 -8.26 18.42 -0.75
N ARG A 12 -7.89 19.69 -0.61
CA ARG A 12 -7.47 20.57 -1.71
C ARG A 12 -6.29 21.43 -1.31
N CYS A 13 -5.29 21.51 -2.20
CA CYS A 13 -4.19 22.45 -2.08
C CYS A 13 -3.74 22.90 -3.48
N GLY A 14 -3.99 24.17 -3.81
CA GLY A 14 -3.71 24.70 -5.14
C GLY A 14 -4.49 23.92 -6.22
N ALA A 15 -3.77 23.35 -7.18
CA ALA A 15 -4.35 22.55 -8.26
C ALA A 15 -4.61 21.08 -7.84
N LEU A 16 -4.09 20.64 -6.71
CA LEU A 16 -4.18 19.25 -6.25
C LEU A 16 -5.47 18.99 -5.47
N THR A 17 -6.02 17.81 -5.71
CA THR A 17 -7.21 17.29 -5.01
C THR A 17 -6.96 15.84 -4.63
N ALA A 18 -7.22 15.49 -3.36
CA ALA A 18 -7.26 14.11 -2.89
C ALA A 18 -8.65 13.80 -2.33
N THR A 19 -9.26 12.72 -2.77
CA THR A 19 -10.54 12.23 -2.25
C THR A 19 -10.30 11.02 -1.37
N LEU A 20 -10.84 11.04 -0.17
CA LEU A 20 -10.66 10.02 0.86
C LEU A 20 -12.01 9.36 1.16
N ALA A 21 -12.00 8.04 1.31
CA ALA A 21 -13.14 7.25 1.76
C ALA A 21 -12.75 6.48 3.02
N PRO A 22 -12.84 7.09 4.23
CA PRO A 22 -12.44 6.45 5.47
C PRO A 22 -13.14 5.10 5.68
N ALA A 23 -14.45 5.03 5.49
CA ALA A 23 -15.20 3.79 5.64
C ALA A 23 -14.86 2.70 4.60
N ALA A 24 -14.13 3.03 3.55
CA ALA A 24 -13.60 2.07 2.56
C ALA A 24 -12.16 1.65 2.86
N GLY A 25 -11.84 1.33 4.10
CA GLY A 25 -10.50 0.85 4.51
C GLY A 25 -9.46 1.95 4.66
N GLY A 26 -9.86 3.19 5.02
CA GLY A 26 -8.93 4.32 5.11
C GLY A 26 -8.34 4.71 3.75
N ARG A 27 -9.07 4.48 2.67
CA ARG A 27 -8.59 4.59 1.29
C ARG A 27 -8.56 6.03 0.78
N ILE A 28 -7.53 6.37 0.02
CA ILE A 28 -7.53 7.47 -0.93
C ILE A 28 -8.17 6.93 -2.21
N THR A 29 -9.32 7.45 -2.63
CA THR A 29 -10.05 6.97 -3.80
C THR A 29 -9.66 7.69 -5.08
N ARG A 30 -9.07 8.89 -4.99
CA ARG A 30 -8.53 9.64 -6.11
C ARG A 30 -7.44 10.60 -5.63
N LEU A 31 -6.39 10.76 -6.43
CA LEU A 31 -5.41 11.85 -6.33
C LEU A 31 -5.26 12.45 -7.72
N SER A 32 -5.61 13.73 -7.87
CA SER A 32 -5.63 14.39 -9.18
C SER A 32 -5.20 15.85 -9.11
N SER A 33 -4.82 16.38 -10.25
CA SER A 33 -4.58 17.82 -10.44
C SER A 33 -5.28 18.33 -11.71
N ALA A 34 -5.52 19.65 -11.76
CA ALA A 34 -5.85 20.29 -13.01
C ALA A 34 -4.67 20.17 -13.99
N GLY A 35 -4.96 19.88 -15.25
CA GLY A 35 -3.97 19.83 -16.32
C GLY A 35 -3.64 21.20 -16.91
N ALA A 36 -2.88 21.22 -18.00
CA ALA A 36 -2.45 22.44 -18.67
C ALA A 36 -3.59 23.11 -19.47
N SER A 37 -4.55 22.31 -19.95
CA SER A 37 -5.70 22.78 -20.73
C SER A 37 -6.94 22.93 -19.85
N ALA A 38 -7.85 23.82 -20.22
CA ALA A 38 -9.11 24.00 -19.50
C ALA A 38 -9.93 22.70 -19.51
N GLY A 39 -10.32 22.23 -18.32
CA GLY A 39 -11.08 20.99 -18.16
C GLY A 39 -10.24 19.70 -18.17
N GLU A 40 -8.95 19.79 -18.42
CA GLU A 40 -8.04 18.65 -18.32
C GLU A 40 -7.82 18.28 -16.86
N VAL A 41 -7.87 16.96 -16.56
CA VAL A 41 -7.58 16.41 -15.24
C VAL A 41 -6.51 15.33 -15.36
N ILE A 42 -5.49 15.42 -14.54
CA ILE A 42 -4.41 14.45 -14.45
C ILE A 42 -4.66 13.60 -13.21
N ASP A 43 -4.96 12.33 -13.40
CA ASP A 43 -5.03 11.36 -12.30
C ASP A 43 -3.64 10.80 -12.03
N TRP A 44 -3.13 10.99 -10.81
CA TRP A 44 -1.84 10.50 -10.33
C TRP A 44 -1.91 9.09 -9.74
N LEU A 45 -3.09 8.72 -9.22
CA LEU A 45 -3.46 7.35 -8.86
C LEU A 45 -4.66 6.94 -9.71
N VAL A 46 -4.84 5.64 -9.92
CA VAL A 46 -6.04 5.12 -10.58
C VAL A 46 -7.27 5.53 -9.78
N PRO A 47 -8.21 6.29 -10.34
CA PRO A 47 -9.41 6.71 -9.61
C PRO A 47 -10.35 5.53 -9.36
N LEU A 48 -11.03 5.54 -8.22
CA LEU A 48 -12.12 4.60 -7.97
C LEU A 48 -13.26 4.84 -8.96
N GLY A 49 -13.71 3.79 -9.64
CA GLY A 49 -14.79 3.87 -10.64
C GLY A 49 -16.13 4.30 -10.03
N ASP A 50 -16.95 5.01 -10.81
CA ASP A 50 -18.27 5.45 -10.38
C ASP A 50 -19.24 4.28 -10.20
N ASP A 51 -19.07 3.20 -10.94
CA ASP A 51 -19.78 1.93 -10.77
C ASP A 51 -19.53 1.31 -9.39
N VAL A 52 -18.28 1.30 -8.92
CA VAL A 52 -17.93 0.81 -7.58
C VAL A 52 -18.51 1.74 -6.51
N ARG A 53 -18.48 3.06 -6.71
CA ARG A 53 -19.12 4.02 -5.79
C ARG A 53 -20.63 3.80 -5.72
N ALA A 54 -21.29 3.60 -6.83
CA ALA A 54 -22.74 3.38 -6.90
C ALA A 54 -23.16 2.04 -6.30
N ALA A 55 -22.38 0.98 -6.49
CA ALA A 55 -22.65 -0.35 -5.95
C ALA A 55 -22.36 -0.46 -4.44
N GLY A 56 -21.59 0.49 -3.89
CA GLY A 56 -21.03 0.41 -2.54
C GLY A 56 -19.69 -0.31 -2.52
N PHE A 57 -18.85 0.07 -1.56
CA PHE A 57 -17.52 -0.49 -1.43
C PHE A 57 -17.58 -1.93 -0.90
N ASP A 58 -17.05 -2.87 -1.66
CA ASP A 58 -16.81 -4.25 -1.23
C ASP A 58 -15.32 -4.58 -1.39
N SER A 59 -14.62 -4.69 -0.27
CA SER A 59 -13.19 -5.02 -0.25
C SER A 59 -12.87 -6.41 -0.81
N THR A 60 -13.85 -7.32 -0.83
CA THR A 60 -13.68 -8.67 -1.38
C THR A 60 -13.69 -8.67 -2.91
N GLN A 61 -14.30 -7.66 -3.53
CA GLN A 61 -14.22 -7.41 -4.98
C GLN A 61 -12.90 -6.75 -5.40
N TRP A 62 -12.13 -6.30 -4.43
CA TRP A 62 -10.80 -5.75 -4.59
C TRP A 62 -10.69 -4.66 -5.67
N PRO A 63 -11.27 -3.48 -5.44
CA PRO A 63 -11.18 -2.37 -6.39
C PRO A 63 -9.71 -1.99 -6.63
N LYS A 64 -9.27 -2.04 -7.87
CA LYS A 64 -7.89 -1.76 -8.30
C LYS A 64 -7.68 -0.25 -8.46
N ALA A 65 -7.85 0.50 -7.37
CA ALA A 65 -7.88 1.94 -7.40
C ALA A 65 -7.33 2.60 -6.14
N GLY A 66 -6.84 3.81 -6.28
CA GLY A 66 -6.39 4.69 -5.21
C GLY A 66 -5.16 4.19 -4.47
N CYS A 67 -5.16 4.40 -3.16
CA CYS A 67 -4.14 3.92 -2.24
C CYS A 67 -4.78 3.61 -0.90
N TYR A 68 -4.39 2.51 -0.25
CA TYR A 68 -4.87 2.16 1.08
C TYR A 68 -3.75 1.66 1.99
N PRO A 69 -3.89 1.82 3.33
CA PRO A 69 -2.93 1.31 4.30
C PRO A 69 -3.01 -0.21 4.41
N LEU A 70 -1.86 -0.84 4.55
CA LEU A 70 -1.69 -2.27 4.77
C LEU A 70 -1.38 -2.50 6.25
N VAL A 71 -2.35 -3.01 7.02
CA VAL A 71 -2.26 -3.21 8.48
C VAL A 71 -3.07 -4.45 8.88
N PRO A 72 -2.57 -5.30 9.78
CA PRO A 72 -1.28 -5.31 10.46
C PRO A 72 -0.20 -6.10 9.70
N PHE A 73 -0.42 -6.39 8.44
CA PHE A 73 0.57 -6.95 7.52
C PHE A 73 0.23 -6.59 6.07
N SER A 74 1.24 -6.61 5.23
CA SER A 74 1.10 -6.49 3.78
C SER A 74 1.18 -7.85 3.11
N ASN A 75 0.67 -7.94 1.88
CA ASN A 75 0.78 -9.10 1.04
C ASN A 75 0.26 -10.39 1.73
N ARG A 76 0.83 -11.57 1.43
CA ARG A 76 0.30 -12.89 1.80
C ARG A 76 0.96 -13.47 3.05
N ILE A 77 0.17 -14.22 3.83
CA ILE A 77 0.63 -15.18 4.83
C ILE A 77 0.17 -16.55 4.37
N ARG A 78 1.12 -17.47 4.14
CA ARG A 78 0.90 -18.82 3.60
C ARG A 78 -0.18 -19.57 4.38
N ASP A 79 -1.20 -20.07 3.66
CA ASP A 79 -2.33 -20.85 4.20
C ASP A 79 -3.06 -20.16 5.37
N GLY A 80 -2.87 -18.85 5.54
CA GLY A 80 -3.35 -18.10 6.70
C GLY A 80 -2.67 -18.50 8.02
N ARG A 81 -1.58 -19.27 7.99
CA ARG A 81 -0.90 -19.76 9.21
C ARG A 81 0.12 -18.74 9.69
N LEU A 82 -0.25 -18.01 10.73
CA LEU A 82 0.62 -17.05 11.41
C LEU A 82 1.26 -17.71 12.64
N ALA A 83 2.60 -17.74 12.68
CA ALA A 83 3.31 -18.14 13.87
C ALA A 83 3.13 -17.11 14.98
N GLY A 84 2.69 -17.53 16.15
CA GLY A 84 2.49 -16.68 17.32
C GLY A 84 3.15 -17.24 18.56
N PRO A 85 3.29 -16.46 19.64
CA PRO A 85 3.97 -16.88 20.88
C PRO A 85 3.25 -18.05 21.59
N HIS A 86 1.95 -18.20 21.40
CA HIS A 86 1.14 -19.27 22.00
C HIS A 86 0.80 -20.40 21.02
N GLY A 87 1.51 -20.49 19.91
CA GLY A 87 1.26 -21.43 18.83
C GLY A 87 0.72 -20.75 17.56
N PRO A 88 0.48 -21.52 16.49
CA PRO A 88 0.03 -20.96 15.24
C PRO A 88 -1.41 -20.46 15.35
N THR A 89 -1.64 -19.26 14.84
CA THR A 89 -2.97 -18.67 14.64
C THR A 89 -3.42 -18.91 13.20
N GLN A 90 -4.67 -19.34 13.01
CA GLN A 90 -5.27 -19.50 11.70
C GLN A 90 -6.00 -18.20 11.33
N LEU A 91 -5.47 -17.47 10.37
CA LEU A 91 -6.11 -16.29 9.79
C LEU A 91 -7.11 -16.70 8.71
N PRO A 92 -8.20 -15.95 8.50
CA PRO A 92 -9.09 -16.14 7.38
C PRO A 92 -8.34 -16.01 6.06
N LEU A 93 -8.66 -16.87 5.11
CA LEU A 93 -8.16 -16.75 3.75
C LEU A 93 -8.93 -15.62 3.04
N HIS A 94 -8.25 -14.90 2.16
CA HIS A 94 -8.94 -13.92 1.32
C HIS A 94 -9.84 -14.66 0.30
N PRO A 95 -11.08 -14.21 0.05
CA PRO A 95 -11.95 -14.84 -0.94
C PRO A 95 -11.28 -14.99 -2.30
N GLY A 96 -11.26 -16.21 -2.82
CA GLY A 96 -10.60 -16.54 -4.09
C GLY A 96 -9.07 -16.74 -4.01
N GLU A 97 -8.47 -16.66 -2.81
CA GLU A 97 -7.03 -16.86 -2.56
C GLU A 97 -6.81 -18.08 -1.66
N GLN A 98 -5.60 -18.68 -1.76
CA GLN A 98 -5.19 -19.77 -0.86
C GLN A 98 -4.56 -19.24 0.43
N HIS A 99 -4.40 -17.93 0.57
CA HIS A 99 -3.64 -17.29 1.63
C HIS A 99 -4.44 -16.19 2.33
N ALA A 100 -4.06 -15.83 3.55
CA ALA A 100 -4.47 -14.56 4.12
C ALA A 100 -3.77 -13.41 3.39
N LEU A 101 -4.45 -12.27 3.18
CA LEU A 101 -3.97 -11.19 2.33
C LEU A 101 -4.24 -9.81 2.91
N HIS A 102 -3.19 -8.96 2.95
CA HIS A 102 -3.24 -7.53 3.23
C HIS A 102 -3.83 -7.10 4.58
N GLY A 103 -3.76 -7.97 5.59
CA GLY A 103 -4.25 -7.67 6.92
C GLY A 103 -5.77 -7.54 7.00
N VAL A 104 -6.24 -6.86 8.03
CA VAL A 104 -7.68 -6.71 8.30
C VAL A 104 -8.18 -5.28 8.11
N ALA A 105 -7.35 -4.27 8.30
CA ALA A 105 -7.78 -2.88 8.38
C ALA A 105 -8.28 -2.30 7.04
N GLN A 106 -7.75 -2.75 5.91
CA GLN A 106 -8.16 -2.30 4.58
C GLN A 106 -9.59 -2.76 4.21
N GLN A 107 -10.14 -3.72 4.95
CA GLN A 107 -11.49 -4.24 4.76
C GLN A 107 -12.51 -3.63 5.72
N ARG A 108 -12.10 -2.66 6.53
CA ARG A 108 -12.89 -2.15 7.64
C ARG A 108 -13.12 -0.66 7.53
N PRO A 109 -14.25 -0.17 8.07
CA PRO A 109 -14.46 1.26 8.15
C PRO A 109 -13.49 1.89 9.15
N TRP A 110 -12.78 2.93 8.68
CA TRP A 110 -12.02 3.83 9.51
C TRP A 110 -12.86 5.05 9.86
N GLN A 111 -12.59 5.65 10.99
CA GLN A 111 -13.22 6.88 11.42
C GLN A 111 -12.39 8.08 10.96
N LEU A 112 -13.06 9.09 10.41
CA LEU A 112 -12.45 10.40 10.17
C LEU A 112 -12.40 11.16 11.51
N ALA A 113 -11.20 11.29 12.09
CA ALA A 113 -11.02 11.94 13.39
C ALA A 113 -10.95 13.46 13.28
N GLN A 114 -10.22 13.97 12.29
CA GLN A 114 -10.04 15.39 12.00
C GLN A 114 -9.80 15.61 10.53
N HIS A 115 -10.26 16.74 9.98
CA HIS A 115 -9.87 17.19 8.65
C HIS A 115 -10.00 18.71 8.52
N ASP A 116 -9.18 19.26 7.64
CA ASP A 116 -9.26 20.63 7.13
C ASP A 116 -9.06 20.61 5.59
N ALA A 117 -8.78 21.76 4.99
CA ALA A 117 -8.66 21.85 3.53
C ALA A 117 -7.55 20.94 2.94
N GLY A 118 -6.42 20.79 3.64
CA GLY A 118 -5.25 20.07 3.13
C GLY A 118 -4.85 18.86 3.97
N ARG A 119 -5.56 18.53 5.05
CA ARG A 119 -5.15 17.51 6.01
C ARG A 119 -6.33 16.70 6.51
N ALA A 120 -6.13 15.40 6.69
CA ALA A 120 -7.09 14.51 7.33
C ALA A 120 -6.39 13.45 8.18
N THR A 121 -6.96 13.15 9.35
CA THR A 121 -6.57 12.04 10.20
C THR A 121 -7.69 11.01 10.24
N MET A 122 -7.35 9.77 9.95
CA MET A 122 -8.26 8.63 10.01
C MET A 122 -7.75 7.61 11.02
N SER A 123 -8.63 6.91 11.71
CA SER A 123 -8.25 5.89 12.70
C SER A 123 -9.11 4.65 12.59
N TYR A 124 -8.51 3.51 12.93
CA TYR A 124 -9.15 2.21 13.05
C TYR A 124 -8.73 1.55 14.37
N VAL A 125 -9.69 1.04 15.10
CA VAL A 125 -9.45 0.25 16.33
C VAL A 125 -9.90 -1.17 16.08
N HIS A 126 -9.00 -2.11 16.28
CA HIS A 126 -9.25 -3.53 16.12
C HIS A 126 -9.55 -4.18 17.47
N VAL A 127 -10.68 -4.90 17.53
CA VAL A 127 -11.06 -5.69 18.70
C VAL A 127 -10.48 -7.10 18.56
N PRO A 128 -9.83 -7.66 19.61
CA PRO A 128 -9.23 -8.99 19.57
C PRO A 128 -10.18 -10.07 19.08
N GLY A 129 -9.71 -10.89 18.16
CA GLY A 129 -10.46 -12.01 17.58
C GLY A 129 -11.40 -11.64 16.44
N GLU A 130 -11.74 -10.37 16.26
CA GLU A 130 -12.48 -9.97 15.07
C GLU A 130 -11.69 -10.28 13.81
N HIS A 131 -12.38 -10.78 12.79
CA HIS A 131 -11.77 -11.12 11.49
C HIS A 131 -10.53 -12.02 11.58
N GLY A 132 -10.45 -12.83 12.66
CA GLY A 132 -9.40 -13.81 12.88
C GLY A 132 -8.06 -13.23 13.35
N TRP A 133 -7.93 -11.91 13.55
CA TRP A 133 -6.73 -11.32 14.13
C TRP A 133 -6.87 -11.23 15.65
N PRO A 134 -6.06 -11.96 16.43
CA PRO A 134 -6.33 -12.15 17.86
C PRO A 134 -5.89 -11.00 18.77
N TRP A 135 -5.10 -10.03 18.28
CA TRP A 135 -4.54 -8.94 19.10
C TRP A 135 -5.29 -7.63 18.93
N ALA A 136 -5.48 -6.89 20.02
CA ALA A 136 -5.97 -5.51 19.97
C ALA A 136 -4.89 -4.59 19.37
N PHE A 137 -5.30 -3.72 18.44
CA PHE A 137 -4.41 -2.66 17.95
C PHE A 137 -5.20 -1.43 17.52
N ARG A 138 -4.52 -0.30 17.50
CA ARG A 138 -4.98 0.94 16.87
C ARG A 138 -4.10 1.26 15.67
N ALA A 139 -4.73 1.62 14.57
CA ALA A 139 -4.07 2.19 13.41
C ALA A 139 -4.54 3.63 13.19
N GLU A 140 -3.60 4.53 12.93
CA GLU A 140 -3.85 5.93 12.64
C GLU A 140 -3.14 6.32 11.35
N GLN A 141 -3.87 6.92 10.42
CA GLN A 141 -3.33 7.41 9.16
C GLN A 141 -3.54 8.91 9.07
N LEU A 142 -2.46 9.64 8.85
CA LEU A 142 -2.47 11.06 8.52
C LEU A 142 -2.22 11.21 7.02
N VAL A 143 -3.07 12.00 6.37
CA VAL A 143 -2.95 12.39 4.97
C VAL A 143 -2.78 13.90 4.91
N GLU A 144 -1.72 14.37 4.29
CA GLU A 144 -1.41 15.80 4.12
C GLU A 144 -1.16 16.11 2.65
N LEU A 145 -1.84 17.13 2.14
CA LEU A 145 -1.73 17.61 0.77
C LEU A 145 -1.11 19.01 0.78
N ASP A 146 -0.05 19.19 0.00
CA ASP A 146 0.54 20.50 -0.26
C ASP A 146 0.64 20.76 -1.77
N ALA A 147 1.24 21.88 -2.17
CA ALA A 147 1.32 22.26 -3.58
C ALA A 147 2.19 21.31 -4.43
N ALA A 148 3.08 20.53 -3.82
CA ALA A 148 4.02 19.64 -4.51
C ALA A 148 3.55 18.17 -4.51
N GLY A 149 2.56 17.79 -3.69
CA GLY A 149 2.10 16.41 -3.65
C GLY A 149 1.37 16.01 -2.37
N ILE A 150 1.46 14.73 -2.02
CA ILE A 150 0.75 14.13 -0.89
C ILE A 150 1.72 13.39 0.03
N SER A 151 1.56 13.56 1.35
CA SER A 151 2.26 12.79 2.37
C SER A 151 1.27 11.90 3.11
N LEU A 152 1.66 10.66 3.35
CA LEU A 152 0.93 9.65 4.11
C LEU A 152 1.79 9.23 5.29
N SER A 153 1.25 9.28 6.50
CA SER A 153 1.89 8.71 7.69
C SER A 153 0.96 7.68 8.30
N LEU A 154 1.50 6.53 8.68
CA LEU A 154 0.75 5.43 9.26
C LEU A 154 1.43 5.02 10.57
N ARG A 155 0.63 4.91 11.64
CA ARG A 155 1.06 4.44 12.95
C ARG A 155 0.20 3.27 13.37
N VAL A 156 0.81 2.17 13.80
CA VAL A 156 0.14 0.99 14.33
C VAL A 156 0.64 0.76 15.74
N THR A 157 -0.26 0.80 16.73
CA THR A 157 0.06 0.62 18.15
C THR A 157 -0.51 -0.70 18.63
N ASN A 158 0.30 -1.55 19.24
CA ASN A 158 -0.17 -2.73 19.94
C ASN A 158 -0.90 -2.29 21.23
N GLU A 159 -2.23 -2.41 21.24
CA GLU A 159 -3.08 -2.15 22.43
C GLU A 159 -3.42 -3.44 23.19
N ASP A 160 -2.82 -4.58 22.80
CA ASP A 160 -2.97 -5.85 23.49
C ASP A 160 -2.01 -5.96 24.68
N LYS A 161 -2.28 -6.96 25.54
CA LYS A 161 -1.40 -7.32 26.67
C LYS A 161 -0.24 -8.21 26.25
N GLU A 162 -0.33 -8.82 25.08
CA GLU A 162 0.62 -9.75 24.52
C GLU A 162 1.42 -9.13 23.38
N PRO A 163 2.63 -9.62 23.12
CA PRO A 163 3.38 -9.22 21.94
C PRO A 163 2.61 -9.52 20.66
N MET A 164 2.48 -8.52 19.78
CA MET A 164 1.72 -8.60 18.55
C MET A 164 2.63 -8.62 17.32
N PRO A 165 2.54 -9.65 16.47
CA PRO A 165 3.17 -9.60 15.13
C PRO A 165 2.68 -8.40 14.33
N CYS A 166 3.56 -7.70 13.64
CA CYS A 166 3.19 -6.47 12.93
C CYS A 166 4.06 -6.21 11.71
N GLY A 167 3.40 -5.76 10.67
CA GLY A 167 3.97 -5.10 9.51
C GLY A 167 3.00 -4.05 8.98
N CYS A 168 3.50 -3.13 8.16
CA CYS A 168 2.69 -2.08 7.58
C CYS A 168 3.22 -1.64 6.21
N GLY A 169 2.44 -0.84 5.52
CA GLY A 169 2.81 -0.24 4.25
C GLY A 169 1.64 0.44 3.57
N PHE A 170 1.85 0.79 2.30
CA PHE A 170 0.86 1.45 1.46
C PHE A 170 0.73 0.72 0.13
N HIS A 171 -0.50 0.66 -0.37
CA HIS A 171 -0.83 -0.02 -1.63
C HIS A 171 -1.37 0.97 -2.68
N PRO A 172 -0.51 1.76 -3.32
CA PRO A 172 -0.92 2.65 -4.39
C PRO A 172 -1.10 1.89 -5.72
N TYR A 173 -2.13 2.27 -6.46
CA TYR A 173 -2.37 1.88 -7.84
C TYR A 173 -2.02 3.03 -8.77
N PHE A 174 -0.96 2.87 -9.55
CA PHE A 174 -0.53 3.88 -10.52
C PHE A 174 -1.12 3.60 -11.89
N PRO A 175 -1.62 4.62 -12.62
CA PRO A 175 -2.03 4.47 -14.01
C PRO A 175 -0.89 3.90 -14.86
N ALA A 176 -1.19 2.96 -15.78
CA ALA A 176 -0.19 2.27 -16.60
C ALA A 176 0.71 3.22 -17.41
N ARG A 177 0.25 4.44 -17.72
CA ARG A 177 1.08 5.45 -18.40
C ARG A 177 2.35 5.80 -17.65
N PHE A 178 2.40 5.66 -16.32
CA PHE A 178 3.59 5.88 -15.50
C PHE A 178 4.58 4.70 -15.55
N ALA A 179 4.22 3.58 -16.17
CA ALA A 179 5.11 2.46 -16.43
C ALA A 179 6.08 2.69 -17.62
N HIS A 180 5.98 3.85 -18.29
CA HIS A 180 6.86 4.22 -19.40
C HIS A 180 8.33 4.27 -18.97
N SER A 181 8.60 4.82 -17.77
CA SER A 181 9.94 4.79 -17.19
C SER A 181 9.83 4.66 -15.68
N LEU A 182 10.43 3.61 -15.14
CA LEU A 182 10.51 3.30 -13.71
C LEU A 182 11.97 3.24 -13.30
N GLN A 183 12.31 3.87 -12.18
CA GLN A 183 13.65 3.83 -11.60
C GLN A 183 13.59 3.72 -10.08
N PHE A 184 14.30 2.78 -9.50
CA PHE A 184 14.57 2.64 -8.07
C PHE A 184 15.78 1.76 -7.84
N GLU A 185 16.39 1.83 -6.66
CA GLU A 185 17.56 1.05 -6.29
C GLU A 185 17.24 0.13 -5.10
N ALA A 186 17.50 -1.17 -5.27
CA ALA A 186 17.35 -2.20 -4.25
C ALA A 186 18.46 -3.23 -4.39
N HIS A 187 18.91 -3.80 -3.27
CA HIS A 187 20.06 -4.73 -3.30
C HIS A 187 19.63 -6.20 -3.42
N ALA A 188 18.39 -6.53 -3.10
CA ALA A 188 17.88 -7.89 -3.19
C ALA A 188 16.54 -7.94 -3.91
N VAL A 189 16.34 -8.98 -4.72
CA VAL A 189 15.05 -9.33 -5.31
C VAL A 189 14.61 -10.71 -4.84
N TRP A 190 13.36 -10.79 -4.40
CA TRP A 190 12.67 -12.03 -4.04
C TRP A 190 11.67 -12.34 -5.14
N PRO A 191 11.96 -13.30 -6.03
CA PRO A 191 11.00 -13.70 -7.05
C PRO A 191 9.72 -14.22 -6.40
N ALA A 192 8.57 -13.90 -6.98
CA ALA A 192 7.31 -14.53 -6.58
C ALA A 192 7.21 -15.93 -7.18
N GLY A 193 6.80 -16.90 -6.35
CA GLY A 193 6.38 -18.22 -6.82
C GLY A 193 4.99 -18.17 -7.48
N SER A 194 4.50 -19.33 -7.91
CA SER A 194 3.17 -19.46 -8.55
C SER A 194 2.01 -19.00 -7.67
N GLU A 195 2.19 -19.01 -6.36
CA GLU A 195 1.21 -18.58 -5.36
C GLU A 195 1.45 -17.13 -4.88
N PHE A 196 2.28 -16.36 -5.57
CA PHE A 196 2.68 -15.00 -5.19
C PHE A 196 3.33 -14.89 -3.80
N LEU A 197 3.91 -15.95 -3.30
CA LEU A 197 4.73 -15.93 -2.09
C LEU A 197 6.18 -15.62 -2.44
N ALA A 198 6.89 -14.90 -1.56
CA ALA A 198 8.29 -14.61 -1.75
C ALA A 198 9.12 -15.91 -1.69
N SER A 199 10.01 -16.09 -2.65
CA SER A 199 10.95 -17.22 -2.69
C SER A 199 12.30 -16.85 -2.07
N THR A 200 13.36 -17.56 -2.38
CA THR A 200 14.72 -17.24 -1.92
C THR A 200 15.21 -15.96 -2.61
N PRO A 201 15.70 -14.97 -1.85
CA PRO A 201 16.23 -13.75 -2.44
C PRO A 201 17.56 -13.99 -3.17
N ALA A 202 17.78 -13.15 -4.17
CA ALA A 202 19.04 -13.07 -4.90
C ALA A 202 19.47 -11.60 -4.98
N PRO A 203 20.75 -11.31 -5.26
CA PRO A 203 21.17 -9.96 -5.60
C PRO A 203 20.37 -9.42 -6.80
N THR A 204 20.04 -8.13 -6.73
CA THR A 204 19.32 -7.49 -7.83
C THR A 204 20.20 -7.46 -9.07
N ALA A 205 19.68 -7.98 -10.17
CA ALA A 205 20.36 -8.02 -11.47
C ALA A 205 19.31 -8.00 -12.62
N ALA A 206 19.75 -7.78 -13.85
CA ALA A 206 18.88 -7.85 -15.02
C ALA A 206 18.15 -9.21 -15.10
N PRO A 207 16.87 -9.26 -15.48
CA PRO A 207 16.02 -8.15 -15.95
C PRO A 207 15.30 -7.37 -14.83
N TYR A 208 15.59 -7.63 -13.55
CA TYR A 208 14.88 -7.10 -12.39
C TYR A 208 15.56 -5.84 -11.79
N ASP A 209 16.65 -5.39 -12.39
CA ASP A 209 17.35 -4.20 -11.96
C ASP A 209 16.71 -2.93 -12.56
N TYR A 210 16.30 -2.01 -11.68
CA TYR A 210 15.73 -0.71 -12.00
C TYR A 210 16.62 0.45 -11.52
N ALA A 211 17.88 0.21 -11.18
CA ALA A 211 18.82 1.27 -10.82
C ALA A 211 19.01 2.29 -11.97
N SER A 212 18.90 1.82 -13.22
CA SER A 212 18.75 2.66 -14.39
C SER A 212 17.28 2.69 -14.84
N ALA A 213 16.80 3.87 -15.22
CA ALA A 213 15.44 4.09 -15.68
C ALA A 213 15.08 3.19 -16.89
N ARG A 214 13.98 2.48 -16.79
CA ARG A 214 13.49 1.56 -17.84
C ARG A 214 11.98 1.37 -17.77
N ALA A 215 11.36 0.97 -18.85
CA ALA A 215 9.96 0.65 -18.90
C ALA A 215 9.65 -0.62 -18.07
N LEU A 216 8.47 -0.66 -17.43
CA LEU A 216 7.92 -1.88 -16.89
C LEU A 216 7.53 -2.82 -18.06
N PRO A 217 7.91 -4.10 -18.03
CA PRO A 217 7.49 -5.05 -19.04
C PRO A 217 5.98 -5.20 -19.12
N ASP A 218 5.44 -5.28 -20.33
CA ASP A 218 4.01 -5.48 -20.58
C ASP A 218 3.63 -6.98 -20.47
N VAL A 219 4.03 -7.58 -19.35
CA VAL A 219 3.74 -8.96 -18.97
C VAL A 219 3.41 -9.02 -17.49
N GLU A 220 2.60 -9.97 -17.08
CA GLU A 220 2.34 -10.18 -15.66
C GLU A 220 3.65 -10.41 -14.89
N CYS A 221 3.86 -9.60 -13.87
CA CYS A 221 5.03 -9.75 -13.01
C CYS A 221 4.69 -9.37 -11.56
N THR A 222 5.23 -10.11 -10.61
CA THR A 222 5.26 -9.75 -9.21
C THR A 222 6.66 -9.99 -8.67
N ARG A 223 7.24 -9.00 -8.01
CA ARG A 223 8.57 -9.04 -7.41
C ARG A 223 8.56 -8.32 -6.08
N TYR A 224 9.31 -8.85 -5.14
CA TYR A 224 9.54 -8.24 -3.85
C TYR A 224 10.99 -7.80 -3.79
N TYR A 225 11.24 -6.56 -3.49
CA TYR A 225 12.58 -6.01 -3.36
C TYR A 225 12.90 -5.77 -1.89
N GLY A 226 14.12 -6.11 -1.48
CA GLY A 226 14.64 -5.87 -0.14
C GLY A 226 15.85 -4.95 -0.17
N ALA A 227 16.16 -4.35 0.96
CA ALA A 227 17.19 -3.31 1.08
C ALA A 227 17.02 -2.23 0.00
N TRP A 228 15.78 -1.80 -0.19
CA TRP A 228 15.40 -0.68 -1.05
C TRP A 228 15.76 0.63 -0.36
N ASN A 229 16.29 1.59 -1.12
CA ASN A 229 16.77 2.86 -0.59
C ASN A 229 15.66 3.88 -0.23
N GLY A 230 14.39 3.50 -0.36
CA GLY A 230 13.24 4.36 -0.04
C GLY A 230 12.87 5.33 -1.15
N GLN A 231 13.47 5.25 -2.35
CA GLN A 231 13.22 6.19 -3.43
C GLN A 231 12.82 5.47 -4.71
N ALA A 232 11.81 6.00 -5.41
CA ALA A 232 11.48 5.57 -6.76
C ALA A 232 11.00 6.76 -7.60
N ARG A 233 11.21 6.68 -8.91
CA ARG A 233 10.74 7.65 -9.89
C ARG A 233 9.97 6.95 -10.99
N LEU A 234 8.76 7.44 -11.25
CA LEU A 234 7.86 6.97 -12.29
C LEU A 234 7.63 8.11 -13.28
N VAL A 235 7.72 7.83 -14.57
CA VAL A 235 7.60 8.89 -15.59
C VAL A 235 6.72 8.41 -16.73
N THR A 236 5.85 9.28 -17.22
CA THR A 236 5.02 9.08 -18.42
C THR A 236 5.77 9.50 -19.69
N ALA A 237 5.30 9.07 -20.85
CA ALA A 237 5.91 9.46 -22.14
C ALA A 237 5.83 10.98 -22.41
N ASP A 238 4.84 11.66 -21.85
CA ASP A 238 4.62 13.11 -21.97
C ASP A 238 5.30 13.93 -20.86
N GLY A 239 6.13 13.27 -20.00
CA GLY A 239 6.99 13.93 -19.04
C GLY A 239 6.39 14.21 -17.67
N HIS A 240 5.15 13.76 -17.38
CA HIS A 240 4.67 13.76 -15.99
C HIS A 240 5.48 12.77 -15.16
N ALA A 241 5.81 13.14 -13.91
CA ALA A 241 6.57 12.26 -13.05
C ALA A 241 6.00 12.21 -11.62
N ILE A 242 6.21 11.06 -10.97
CA ILE A 242 5.99 10.88 -9.54
C ILE A 242 7.33 10.50 -8.92
N GLU A 243 7.77 11.25 -7.92
CA GLU A 243 8.85 10.84 -7.03
C GLU A 243 8.26 10.30 -5.75
N LEU A 244 8.53 9.04 -5.49
CA LEU A 244 8.08 8.30 -4.33
C LEU A 244 9.22 8.25 -3.33
N LEU A 245 8.97 8.74 -2.11
CA LEU A 245 9.93 8.80 -1.01
C LEU A 245 9.32 8.12 0.21
N ALA A 246 9.93 7.06 0.70
CA ALA A 246 9.52 6.32 1.88
C ALA A 246 10.58 6.44 2.98
N ASP A 247 10.14 6.38 4.24
CA ASP A 247 11.08 6.35 5.35
C ASP A 247 11.72 4.96 5.54
N SER A 248 12.69 4.88 6.44
CA SER A 248 13.47 3.66 6.70
C SER A 248 12.68 2.50 7.33
N ALA A 249 11.44 2.71 7.75
CA ALA A 249 10.58 1.62 8.20
C ALA A 249 10.04 0.79 7.03
N LEU A 250 10.00 1.38 5.82
CA LEU A 250 9.52 0.75 4.59
C LEU A 250 10.71 0.30 3.72
N GLN A 251 11.45 -0.70 4.20
CA GLN A 251 12.69 -1.19 3.55
C GLN A 251 12.43 -2.16 2.39
N HIS A 252 11.19 -2.52 2.14
CA HIS A 252 10.80 -3.43 1.08
C HIS A 252 9.88 -2.72 0.09
N LEU A 253 9.92 -3.18 -1.16
CA LEU A 253 9.11 -2.64 -2.23
C LEU A 253 8.47 -3.79 -2.99
N VAL A 254 7.15 -3.75 -3.17
CA VAL A 254 6.45 -4.70 -4.06
C VAL A 254 6.24 -4.03 -5.40
N LEU A 255 6.69 -4.67 -6.46
CA LEU A 255 6.33 -4.32 -7.83
C LEU A 255 5.36 -5.37 -8.36
N HIS A 256 4.14 -4.97 -8.68
CA HIS A 256 3.14 -5.81 -9.30
C HIS A 256 2.59 -5.16 -10.57
N GLY A 257 2.76 -5.83 -11.70
CA GLY A 257 2.14 -5.47 -12.97
C GLY A 257 1.27 -6.63 -13.44
N PRO A 258 -0.03 -6.43 -13.69
CA PRO A 258 -0.92 -7.51 -14.15
C PRO A 258 -0.71 -7.90 -15.63
N GLY A 259 0.29 -7.34 -16.30
CA GLY A 259 0.48 -7.41 -17.74
C GLY A 259 -0.23 -6.25 -18.44
N PRO A 260 -0.68 -6.41 -19.70
CA PRO A 260 -1.41 -5.38 -20.42
C PRO A 260 -2.64 -4.93 -19.62
N GLY A 261 -2.67 -3.68 -19.20
CA GLY A 261 -3.75 -3.22 -18.33
C GLY A 261 -3.71 -1.74 -18.01
N ALA A 262 -4.65 -1.32 -17.17
CA ALA A 262 -4.85 0.07 -16.83
C ALA A 262 -3.94 0.58 -15.70
N TYR A 263 -3.25 -0.32 -14.97
CA TYR A 263 -2.49 0.02 -13.78
C TYR A 263 -1.28 -0.88 -13.53
N PHE A 264 -0.42 -0.45 -12.63
CA PHE A 264 0.54 -1.27 -11.89
C PHE A 264 0.62 -0.79 -10.44
N CYS A 265 1.22 -1.61 -9.56
CA CYS A 265 1.43 -1.28 -8.15
C CYS A 265 2.92 -1.18 -7.86
N LEU A 266 3.30 -0.18 -7.09
CA LEU A 266 4.62 -0.04 -6.52
C LEU A 266 4.43 0.28 -5.04
N GLU A 267 4.53 -0.75 -4.19
CA GLU A 267 4.04 -0.74 -2.82
C GLU A 267 5.22 -0.67 -1.84
N PRO A 268 5.45 0.48 -1.19
CA PRO A 268 6.39 0.56 -0.07
C PRO A 268 5.82 -0.17 1.15
N VAL A 269 6.55 -1.17 1.65
CA VAL A 269 6.12 -2.03 2.74
C VAL A 269 7.28 -2.33 3.70
N SER A 270 6.94 -2.68 4.93
CA SER A 270 7.94 -2.98 5.95
C SER A 270 8.57 -4.36 5.78
N HIS A 271 7.92 -5.29 5.07
CA HIS A 271 8.32 -6.70 5.00
C HIS A 271 7.94 -7.35 3.67
N VAL A 272 8.59 -8.45 3.33
CA VAL A 272 8.26 -9.27 2.15
C VAL A 272 6.98 -10.10 2.35
N ALA A 273 6.42 -10.65 1.27
CA ALA A 273 5.33 -11.61 1.36
C ALA A 273 5.75 -12.85 2.17
N ASP A 274 4.84 -13.38 2.99
CA ASP A 274 5.05 -14.51 3.91
C ASP A 274 6.15 -14.29 4.97
N ALA A 275 6.48 -13.03 5.26
CA ALA A 275 7.55 -12.67 6.18
C ALA A 275 7.40 -13.30 7.57
N ALA A 276 6.17 -13.42 8.07
CA ALA A 276 5.88 -14.05 9.36
C ALA A 276 6.41 -15.49 9.46
N ASN A 277 6.32 -16.26 8.38
CA ASN A 277 6.82 -17.64 8.33
C ASN A 277 8.31 -17.69 7.98
N LEU A 278 8.78 -16.82 7.10
CA LEU A 278 10.18 -16.73 6.70
C LEU A 278 11.08 -16.24 7.82
N ALA A 279 10.61 -15.36 8.70
CA ALA A 279 11.38 -14.83 9.84
C ALA A 279 11.84 -15.89 10.85
N ARG A 280 11.28 -17.09 10.77
CA ARG A 280 11.74 -18.24 11.60
C ARG A 280 13.14 -18.74 11.20
N THR A 281 13.58 -18.44 9.99
CA THR A 281 14.86 -18.92 9.44
C THR A 281 15.70 -17.81 8.82
N ARG A 282 15.18 -16.57 8.75
CA ARG A 282 15.79 -15.41 8.09
C ARG A 282 15.52 -14.13 8.85
N GLU A 283 16.51 -13.24 8.88
CA GLU A 283 16.43 -11.93 9.54
C GLU A 283 16.04 -10.79 8.58
N ASP A 284 16.23 -10.98 7.27
CA ASP A 284 16.06 -9.97 6.22
C ASP A 284 14.63 -9.83 5.68
N THR A 285 13.65 -10.37 6.40
CA THR A 285 12.24 -10.37 5.99
C THR A 285 11.51 -9.07 6.32
N GLY A 286 12.03 -8.27 7.25
CA GLY A 286 11.39 -7.04 7.73
C GLY A 286 10.24 -7.27 8.73
N TRP A 287 9.95 -8.53 9.10
CA TRP A 287 8.89 -8.84 10.06
C TRP A 287 9.22 -8.38 11.47
N ARG A 288 8.24 -7.80 12.17
CA ARG A 288 8.41 -7.32 13.54
C ARG A 288 7.40 -7.94 14.49
N VAL A 289 7.70 -7.87 15.78
CA VAL A 289 6.79 -8.16 16.89
C VAL A 289 6.83 -6.97 17.82
N LEU A 290 5.68 -6.35 18.05
CA LEU A 290 5.54 -5.18 18.91
C LEU A 290 5.21 -5.62 20.33
N ALA A 291 5.95 -5.15 21.31
CA ALA A 291 5.60 -5.31 22.73
C ALA A 291 4.28 -4.59 23.06
N PRO A 292 3.60 -4.93 24.16
CA PRO A 292 2.43 -4.17 24.63
C PRO A 292 2.72 -2.66 24.73
N GLY A 293 1.90 -1.85 24.10
CA GLY A 293 2.05 -0.39 24.03
C GLY A 293 3.09 0.11 23.02
N GLU A 294 3.90 -0.79 22.43
CA GLU A 294 4.84 -0.41 21.37
C GLU A 294 4.09 -0.06 20.08
N ALA A 295 4.66 0.85 19.30
CA ALA A 295 4.14 1.24 18.02
C ALA A 295 5.16 1.11 16.89
N MET A 296 4.68 0.78 15.71
CA MET A 296 5.38 0.90 14.45
C MET A 296 4.81 2.09 13.68
N ALA A 297 5.66 2.93 13.14
CA ALA A 297 5.27 4.05 12.28
C ALA A 297 6.03 4.01 10.98
N CYS A 298 5.39 4.46 9.91
CA CYS A 298 6.01 4.60 8.59
C CYS A 298 5.39 5.77 7.82
N SER A 299 6.10 6.27 6.83
CA SER A 299 5.65 7.36 5.98
C SER A 299 6.01 7.17 4.52
N LEU A 300 5.15 7.74 3.66
CA LEU A 300 5.30 7.78 2.21
C LEU A 300 4.98 9.19 1.71
N ARG A 301 5.84 9.73 0.88
CA ARG A 301 5.62 10.97 0.13
C ARG A 301 5.55 10.69 -1.35
N LEU A 302 4.57 11.27 -2.05
CA LEU A 302 4.50 11.33 -3.51
C LEU A 302 4.64 12.80 -3.92
N ASN A 303 5.78 13.17 -4.52
CA ASN A 303 5.96 14.44 -5.21
C ASN A 303 5.44 14.30 -6.65
N LEU A 304 4.58 15.22 -7.05
CA LEU A 304 3.86 15.19 -8.32
C LEU A 304 4.41 16.28 -9.23
N ILE A 305 4.99 15.88 -10.36
CA ILE A 305 5.72 16.78 -11.25
C ILE A 305 5.01 16.79 -12.61
N SER A 306 4.50 17.94 -12.99
CA SER A 306 4.04 18.19 -14.37
C SER A 306 5.18 18.71 -15.22
N PRO A 307 5.23 18.38 -16.52
CA PRO A 307 6.26 18.91 -17.42
C PRO A 307 6.22 20.44 -17.47
N SER A 308 7.38 21.07 -17.54
CA SER A 308 7.49 22.51 -17.79
C SER A 308 6.88 22.83 -19.15
N ARG A 309 6.12 23.92 -19.22
CA ARG A 309 5.58 24.43 -20.48
C ARG A 309 6.66 24.94 -21.39
#